data_e5349e23e87155bf9539d964a4110cb8
#
_entry.id   e5349e23e87155bf9539d964a4110cb8
#
_cell.length_a   1.000
_cell.length_b   1.000
_cell.length_c   1.000
_cell.angle_alpha   90.00
_cell.angle_beta   90.00
_cell.angle_gamma   90.00
#
_symmetry.space_group_name_H-M   'P 1'
#
loop_
_entity.id
_entity.type
_entity.pdbx_description
1 polymer ?
#
loop_
_entity_poly.entity_id
_entity_poly.type
_entity_poly.pdbx_seq_one_letter_code
_entity_poly.pdbx_strand_id
1 'polypeptide(L)'
;MTTVSFSFPANAAPEGFRALAVIEHGRAQLLSRNGHQFASFAELGKHIAAALPTARGVIDGEICCLDRRGRPQFKNLMFRRGNPPCFFAFDLLTCDGKDLRNERLRDRKQELRRLLARSPADSLLKYTEYIDGCGTVLFQRVCELDLEGIVAKNRHAPYVTEREQSTWFKIRNKGYSQMVGREELFERDRHSEPVLGWHSCELACAGVEG
;
A
#
# COMPACT_ATOMS: atom_id res chain seq x y z
N MET A 1 -11.24 -23.76 -1.48
CA MET A 1 -11.51 -22.41 -2.01
C MET A 1 -10.55 -21.43 -1.35
N THR A 2 -9.62 -20.88 -2.11
CA THR A 2 -8.68 -19.88 -1.60
C THR A 2 -9.42 -18.55 -1.52
N THR A 3 -9.78 -18.12 -0.34
CA THR A 3 -10.41 -16.81 -0.14
C THR A 3 -9.35 -15.75 -0.24
N VAL A 4 -9.48 -14.87 -1.22
CA VAL A 4 -8.55 -13.78 -1.49
C VAL A 4 -9.14 -12.49 -0.96
N SER A 5 -8.36 -11.73 -0.21
CA SER A 5 -8.71 -10.40 0.25
C SER A 5 -8.07 -9.37 -0.68
N PHE A 6 -8.87 -8.43 -1.18
CA PHE A 6 -8.41 -7.39 -2.08
C PHE A 6 -8.24 -6.10 -1.27
N SER A 7 -7.01 -5.61 -1.16
CA SER A 7 -6.77 -4.30 -0.55
C SER A 7 -7.09 -3.19 -1.54
N PHE A 8 -7.92 -2.29 -1.09
CA PHE A 8 -8.36 -1.14 -1.82
C PHE A 8 -8.32 0.09 -0.90
N PRO A 9 -7.61 1.16 -1.19
CA PRO A 9 -8.03 2.45 -0.68
C PRO A 9 -9.38 2.74 -1.33
N ALA A 10 -10.30 3.35 -0.62
CA ALA A 10 -11.69 3.52 -1.02
C ALA A 10 -11.89 4.08 -2.45
N ASN A 11 -10.82 4.47 -3.15
CA ASN A 11 -10.87 5.07 -4.49
C ASN A 11 -9.72 4.70 -5.44
N ALA A 12 -8.78 3.81 -5.12
CA ALA A 12 -7.76 3.28 -6.07
C ALA A 12 -6.66 2.49 -5.34
N ALA A 13 -5.91 1.60 -6.05
CA ALA A 13 -4.57 1.23 -5.60
C ALA A 13 -3.74 2.52 -5.60
N PRO A 14 -3.28 3.03 -4.46
CA PRO A 14 -2.58 4.29 -4.46
C PRO A 14 -1.27 4.14 -5.21
N GLU A 15 -1.06 4.98 -6.19
CA GLU A 15 0.27 5.18 -6.76
C GLU A 15 1.09 5.98 -5.77
N GLY A 16 2.12 5.36 -5.24
CA GLY A 16 2.91 5.98 -4.20
C GLY A 16 4.25 5.30 -3.98
N PHE A 17 4.87 5.60 -2.86
CA PHE A 17 6.06 4.93 -2.40
C PHE A 17 5.72 3.97 -1.28
N ARG A 18 5.95 2.67 -1.50
CA ARG A 18 5.80 1.69 -0.41
C ARG A 18 6.81 1.97 0.67
N ALA A 19 6.33 2.04 1.91
CA ALA A 19 7.16 2.32 3.07
C ALA A 19 6.72 1.51 4.29
N LEU A 20 7.69 1.22 5.15
CA LEU A 20 7.46 0.76 6.51
C LEU A 20 7.46 1.99 7.43
N ALA A 21 6.38 2.19 8.17
CA ALA A 21 6.35 3.15 9.26
C ALA A 21 6.80 2.45 10.55
N VAL A 22 8.02 2.75 11.00
CA VAL A 22 8.58 2.26 12.25
C VAL A 22 8.26 3.27 13.33
N ILE A 23 7.42 2.89 14.30
CA ILE A 23 6.92 3.75 15.38
C ILE A 23 7.54 3.30 16.69
N GLU A 24 8.25 4.19 17.35
CA GLU A 24 8.89 3.91 18.63
C GLU A 24 9.16 5.20 19.40
N HIS A 25 8.89 5.17 20.73
CA HIS A 25 9.18 6.29 21.65
C HIS A 25 8.62 7.65 21.19
N GLY A 26 7.38 7.66 20.66
CA GLY A 26 6.74 8.89 20.19
C GLY A 26 7.34 9.45 18.90
N ARG A 27 8.11 8.65 18.17
CA ARG A 27 8.68 9.00 16.85
C ARG A 27 8.22 7.98 15.82
N ALA A 28 8.12 8.41 14.56
CA ALA A 28 7.89 7.51 13.44
C ALA A 28 8.87 7.83 12.32
N GLN A 29 9.50 6.78 11.79
CA GLN A 29 10.39 6.83 10.63
C GLN A 29 9.75 6.07 9.48
N LEU A 30 9.82 6.64 8.28
CA LEU A 30 9.36 5.99 7.06
C LEU A 30 10.57 5.41 6.34
N LEU A 31 10.60 4.10 6.18
CA LEU A 31 11.69 3.37 5.55
C LEU A 31 11.24 2.76 4.23
N SER A 32 12.07 2.86 3.22
CA SER A 32 11.87 2.16 1.95
C SER A 32 12.03 0.64 2.15
N ARG A 33 11.68 -0.14 1.12
CA ARG A 33 11.88 -1.59 1.11
C ARG A 33 13.35 -2.00 1.34
N ASN A 34 14.29 -1.18 0.91
CA ASN A 34 15.72 -1.41 1.05
C ASN A 34 16.28 -0.86 2.38
N GLY A 35 15.42 -0.44 3.31
CA GLY A 35 15.81 0.09 4.60
C GLY A 35 16.27 1.54 4.61
N HIS A 36 16.23 2.24 3.46
CA HIS A 36 16.60 3.65 3.40
C HIS A 36 15.49 4.53 3.96
N GLN A 37 15.86 5.51 4.77
CA GLN A 37 14.91 6.46 5.33
C GLN A 37 14.43 7.44 4.25
N PHE A 38 13.14 7.62 4.15
CA PHE A 38 12.52 8.66 3.36
C PHE A 38 12.61 10.03 4.05
N ALA A 39 13.78 10.65 4.03
CA ALA A 39 14.02 11.96 4.66
C ALA A 39 13.03 13.03 4.18
N SER A 40 12.61 12.95 2.92
CA SER A 40 11.65 13.90 2.34
C SER A 40 10.24 13.81 2.91
N PHE A 41 9.90 12.75 3.63
CA PHE A 41 8.60 12.55 4.28
C PHE A 41 8.71 12.58 5.81
N ALA A 42 9.75 13.24 6.37
CA ALA A 42 9.94 13.36 7.81
C ALA A 42 8.74 14.02 8.52
N GLU A 43 8.09 15.01 7.88
CA GLU A 43 6.88 15.65 8.43
C GLU A 43 5.70 14.68 8.51
N LEU A 44 5.52 13.83 7.50
CA LEU A 44 4.51 12.76 7.56
C LEU A 44 4.81 11.79 8.72
N GLY A 45 6.08 11.47 8.95
CA GLY A 45 6.49 10.68 10.12
C GLY A 45 6.07 11.33 11.44
N LYS A 46 6.25 12.64 11.60
CA LYS A 46 5.79 13.37 12.81
C LYS A 46 4.26 13.28 12.97
N HIS A 47 3.51 13.42 11.89
CA HIS A 47 2.04 13.27 11.92
C HIS A 47 1.62 11.84 12.33
N ILE A 48 2.29 10.80 11.83
CA ILE A 48 2.04 9.41 12.22
C ILE A 48 2.32 9.22 13.73
N ALA A 49 3.45 9.72 14.21
CA ALA A 49 3.80 9.64 15.63
C ALA A 49 2.77 10.38 16.52
N ALA A 50 2.33 11.56 16.11
CA ALA A 50 1.30 12.32 16.84
C ALA A 50 -0.07 11.61 16.83
N ALA A 51 -0.40 10.90 15.74
CA ALA A 51 -1.65 10.13 15.66
C ALA A 51 -1.63 8.86 16.53
N LEU A 52 -0.46 8.32 16.84
CA LEU A 52 -0.25 7.10 17.63
C LEU A 52 0.84 7.28 18.70
N PRO A 53 0.65 8.20 19.66
CA PRO A 53 1.73 8.66 20.54
C PRO A 53 2.29 7.56 21.49
N THR A 54 1.48 6.56 21.82
CA THR A 54 1.86 5.46 22.72
C THR A 54 2.17 4.16 22.01
N ALA A 55 1.99 4.10 20.68
CA ALA A 55 2.20 2.88 19.92
C ALA A 55 3.68 2.58 19.72
N ARG A 56 3.99 1.27 19.69
CA ARG A 56 5.29 0.75 19.26
C ARG A 56 5.03 -0.34 18.24
N GLY A 57 5.61 -0.20 17.05
CA GLY A 57 5.38 -1.22 16.03
C GLY A 57 5.85 -0.82 14.65
N VAL A 58 5.62 -1.73 13.70
CA VAL A 58 5.96 -1.57 12.30
C VAL A 58 4.71 -1.78 11.46
N ILE A 59 4.33 -0.74 10.73
CA ILE A 59 3.17 -0.75 9.83
C ILE A 59 3.69 -0.74 8.39
N ASP A 60 3.20 -1.66 7.56
CA ASP A 60 3.44 -1.65 6.10
C ASP A 60 2.34 -0.85 5.41
N GLY A 61 2.75 0.04 4.53
CA GLY A 61 1.83 0.95 3.88
C GLY A 61 2.42 1.59 2.63
N GLU A 62 1.71 2.60 2.15
CA GLU A 62 2.11 3.36 0.99
C GLU A 62 1.93 4.85 1.23
N ILE A 63 2.95 5.63 0.86
CA ILE A 63 2.92 7.09 0.89
C ILE A 63 2.28 7.56 -0.41
N CYS A 64 1.17 8.30 -0.32
CA CYS A 64 0.43 8.77 -1.48
C CYS A 64 0.06 10.23 -1.33
N CYS A 65 -0.05 10.93 -2.47
CA CYS A 65 -0.68 12.24 -2.54
C CYS A 65 -2.02 12.09 -3.26
N LEU A 66 -3.09 12.67 -2.72
CA LEU A 66 -4.42 12.62 -3.31
C LEU A 66 -4.87 14.00 -3.77
N ASP A 67 -5.63 14.07 -4.86
CA ASP A 67 -6.34 15.28 -5.25
C ASP A 67 -7.58 15.51 -4.34
N ARG A 68 -8.31 16.62 -4.58
CA ARG A 68 -9.53 16.96 -3.83
C ARG A 68 -10.67 15.94 -4.03
N ARG A 69 -10.57 15.09 -5.06
CA ARG A 69 -11.54 14.03 -5.34
C ARG A 69 -11.08 12.67 -4.81
N GLY A 70 -9.94 12.62 -4.07
CA GLY A 70 -9.38 11.41 -3.50
C GLY A 70 -8.64 10.52 -4.53
N ARG A 71 -8.29 11.04 -5.71
CA ARG A 71 -7.54 10.27 -6.71
C ARG A 71 -6.04 10.42 -6.50
N PRO A 72 -5.26 9.34 -6.63
CA PRO A 72 -3.80 9.37 -6.51
C PRO A 72 -3.17 10.30 -7.54
N GLN A 73 -2.14 11.02 -7.10
CA GLN A 73 -1.39 11.99 -7.89
C GLN A 73 0.11 11.72 -7.74
N PHE A 74 0.62 10.71 -8.43
CA PHE A 74 2.02 10.29 -8.31
C PHE A 74 3.02 11.39 -8.67
N LYS A 75 2.75 12.15 -9.76
CA LYS A 75 3.60 13.30 -10.15
C LYS A 75 3.67 14.35 -9.03
N ASN A 76 2.54 14.65 -8.38
CA ASN A 76 2.51 15.60 -7.27
C ASN A 76 3.31 15.09 -6.07
N LEU A 77 3.24 13.78 -5.79
CA LEU A 77 4.03 13.15 -4.75
C LEU A 77 5.54 13.26 -5.04
N MET A 78 5.98 12.91 -6.25
CA MET A 78 7.38 13.02 -6.67
C MET A 78 7.91 14.45 -6.59
N PHE A 79 7.17 15.41 -7.09
CA PHE A 79 7.59 16.82 -7.12
C PHE A 79 7.22 17.61 -5.87
N ARG A 80 6.66 16.94 -4.84
CA ARG A 80 6.23 17.54 -3.57
C ARG A 80 5.30 18.74 -3.77
N ARG A 81 4.33 18.58 -4.66
CA ARG A 81 3.34 19.61 -5.01
C ARG A 81 1.95 19.15 -4.57
N GLY A 82 1.03 20.10 -4.42
CA GLY A 82 -0.37 19.83 -4.10
C GLY A 82 -0.62 19.55 -2.62
N ASN A 83 -1.51 18.61 -2.32
CA ASN A 83 -1.92 18.27 -0.97
C ASN A 83 -0.81 17.55 -0.19
N PRO A 84 -0.81 17.66 1.15
CA PRO A 84 0.13 16.90 1.96
C PRO A 84 0.00 15.39 1.71
N PRO A 85 1.12 14.65 1.70
CA PRO A 85 1.09 13.21 1.52
C PRO A 85 0.39 12.53 2.71
N CYS A 86 -0.31 11.43 2.42
CA CYS A 86 -0.92 10.56 3.42
C CYS A 86 -0.20 9.20 3.42
N PHE A 87 -0.25 8.50 4.55
CA PHE A 87 0.22 7.13 4.67
C PHE A 87 -0.97 6.18 4.74
N PHE A 88 -1.12 5.33 3.73
CA PHE A 88 -2.16 4.31 3.64
C PHE A 88 -1.64 2.99 4.20
N ALA A 89 -2.01 2.68 5.43
CA ALA A 89 -1.62 1.48 6.14
C ALA A 89 -2.45 0.27 5.67
N PHE A 90 -1.80 -0.80 5.24
CA PHE A 90 -2.48 -2.00 4.76
C PHE A 90 -2.04 -3.30 5.45
N ASP A 91 -0.96 -3.31 6.25
CA ASP A 91 -0.54 -4.45 7.06
C ASP A 91 0.16 -4.00 8.35
N LEU A 92 0.22 -4.88 9.35
CA LEU A 92 0.86 -4.65 10.63
C LEU A 92 1.82 -5.80 10.92
N LEU A 93 3.10 -5.48 11.06
CA LEU A 93 4.16 -6.48 11.20
C LEU A 93 4.52 -6.76 12.64
N THR A 94 4.58 -5.69 13.45
CA THR A 94 4.81 -5.79 14.91
C THR A 94 3.90 -4.80 15.62
N CYS A 95 3.48 -5.11 16.84
CA CYS A 95 2.70 -4.22 17.68
C CYS A 95 3.03 -4.49 19.16
N ASP A 96 3.43 -3.45 19.88
CA ASP A 96 3.71 -3.46 21.32
C ASP A 96 4.62 -4.63 21.75
N GLY A 97 5.66 -4.90 20.95
CA GLY A 97 6.64 -5.96 21.17
C GLY A 97 6.25 -7.34 20.65
N LYS A 98 5.01 -7.52 20.16
CA LYS A 98 4.57 -8.77 19.53
C LYS A 98 4.92 -8.76 18.04
N ASP A 99 5.61 -9.79 17.54
CA ASP A 99 5.80 -10.06 16.12
C ASP A 99 4.53 -10.73 15.56
N LEU A 100 3.91 -10.08 14.58
CA LEU A 100 2.68 -10.55 13.95
C LEU A 100 2.92 -11.19 12.57
N ARG A 101 4.15 -11.21 12.07
CA ARG A 101 4.45 -11.65 10.70
C ARG A 101 4.00 -13.09 10.43
N ASN A 102 4.05 -13.97 11.42
CA ASN A 102 3.58 -15.35 11.32
C ASN A 102 2.06 -15.50 11.46
N GLU A 103 1.35 -14.46 11.88
CA GLU A 103 -0.11 -14.47 11.98
C GLU A 103 -0.75 -14.40 10.58
N ARG A 104 -2.02 -14.78 10.47
CA ARG A 104 -2.78 -14.66 9.22
C ARG A 104 -3.02 -13.21 8.88
N LEU A 105 -3.02 -12.86 7.59
CA LEU A 105 -3.27 -11.49 7.13
C LEU A 105 -4.54 -10.88 7.72
N ARG A 106 -5.65 -11.65 7.80
CA ARG A 106 -6.91 -11.17 8.37
C ARG A 106 -6.76 -10.73 9.83
N ASP A 107 -5.97 -11.47 10.60
CA ASP A 107 -5.78 -11.22 12.03
C ASP A 107 -4.87 -9.98 12.22
N ARG A 108 -3.81 -9.86 11.42
CA ARG A 108 -2.95 -8.66 11.36
C ARG A 108 -3.74 -7.41 10.95
N LYS A 109 -4.65 -7.53 9.96
CA LYS A 109 -5.51 -6.42 9.54
C LYS A 109 -6.52 -6.01 10.62
N GLN A 110 -7.03 -6.95 11.39
CA GLN A 110 -7.90 -6.65 12.51
C GLN A 110 -7.16 -5.86 13.60
N GLU A 111 -5.93 -6.26 13.94
CA GLU A 111 -5.08 -5.53 14.88
C GLU A 111 -4.69 -4.14 14.35
N LEU A 112 -4.35 -4.03 13.06
CA LEU A 112 -4.11 -2.76 12.41
C LEU A 112 -5.32 -1.83 12.54
N ARG A 113 -6.51 -2.34 12.28
CA ARG A 113 -7.76 -1.55 12.40
C ARG A 113 -7.99 -1.06 13.82
N ARG A 114 -7.75 -1.92 14.83
CA ARG A 114 -7.84 -1.55 16.25
C ARG A 114 -6.82 -0.47 16.63
N LEU A 115 -5.58 -0.61 16.15
CA LEU A 115 -4.53 0.37 16.38
C LEU A 115 -4.92 1.72 15.79
N LEU A 116 -5.36 1.75 14.53
CA LEU A 116 -5.70 2.98 13.82
C LEU A 116 -7.03 3.61 14.26
N ALA A 117 -7.92 2.86 14.93
CA ALA A 117 -9.12 3.42 15.56
C ALA A 117 -8.82 4.47 16.65
N ARG A 118 -7.57 4.49 17.15
CA ARG A 118 -7.08 5.49 18.12
C ARG A 118 -6.61 6.79 17.45
N SER A 119 -6.42 6.77 16.14
CA SER A 119 -5.95 7.92 15.37
C SER A 119 -7.09 8.94 15.14
N PRO A 120 -6.82 10.25 15.16
CA PRO A 120 -7.80 11.27 14.78
C PRO A 120 -8.36 11.03 13.38
N ALA A 121 -9.62 11.39 13.15
CA ALA A 121 -10.31 11.15 11.87
C ALA A 121 -9.67 11.94 10.70
N ASP A 122 -9.10 13.10 10.97
CA ASP A 122 -8.39 13.97 10.04
C ASP A 122 -6.91 13.61 9.87
N SER A 123 -6.41 12.58 10.58
CA SER A 123 -5.03 12.13 10.49
C SER A 123 -4.60 11.84 9.05
N LEU A 124 -3.33 12.13 8.74
CA LEU A 124 -2.69 11.71 7.48
C LEU A 124 -2.36 10.20 7.45
N LEU A 125 -2.54 9.50 8.58
CA LEU A 125 -2.46 8.05 8.68
C LEU A 125 -3.84 7.44 8.40
N LYS A 126 -3.97 6.69 7.31
CA LYS A 126 -5.25 6.13 6.84
C LYS A 126 -5.21 4.61 6.83
N TYR A 127 -6.29 3.97 7.25
CA TYR A 127 -6.45 2.53 7.07
C TYR A 127 -6.85 2.22 5.62
N THR A 128 -6.21 1.20 5.02
CA THR A 128 -6.60 0.70 3.71
C THR A 128 -7.67 -0.37 3.88
N GLU A 129 -8.89 -0.06 3.49
CA GLU A 129 -10.00 -1.02 3.47
C GLU A 129 -9.73 -2.15 2.46
N TYR A 130 -10.47 -3.24 2.60
CA TYR A 130 -10.37 -4.39 1.71
C TYR A 130 -11.76 -4.98 1.44
N ILE A 131 -11.87 -5.70 0.33
CA ILE A 131 -13.09 -6.40 -0.07
C ILE A 131 -12.77 -7.90 -0.11
N ASP A 132 -13.60 -8.72 0.51
CA ASP A 132 -13.49 -10.17 0.45
C ASP A 132 -14.36 -10.71 -0.70
N GLY A 133 -13.77 -11.59 -1.51
CA GLY A 133 -14.48 -12.42 -2.47
C GLY A 133 -14.50 -11.87 -3.90
N CYS A 134 -15.30 -10.91 -4.24
CA CYS A 134 -15.65 -10.49 -5.61
C CYS A 134 -14.53 -9.76 -6.38
N GLY A 135 -13.35 -10.38 -6.54
CA GLY A 135 -12.19 -9.77 -7.20
C GLY A 135 -12.43 -9.33 -8.63
N THR A 136 -13.18 -10.13 -9.40
CA THR A 136 -13.48 -9.81 -10.81
C THR A 136 -14.34 -8.55 -10.92
N VAL A 137 -15.41 -8.45 -10.13
CA VAL A 137 -16.29 -7.27 -10.13
C VAL A 137 -15.52 -6.03 -9.67
N LEU A 138 -14.69 -6.17 -8.64
CA LEU A 138 -13.84 -5.09 -8.17
C LEU A 138 -12.86 -4.65 -9.27
N PHE A 139 -12.23 -5.59 -9.97
CA PHE A 139 -11.28 -5.27 -11.03
C PHE A 139 -11.96 -4.56 -12.21
N GLN A 140 -13.14 -5.00 -12.61
CA GLN A 140 -13.94 -4.30 -13.65
C GLN A 140 -14.20 -2.84 -13.22
N ARG A 141 -14.63 -2.63 -11.97
CA ARG A 141 -14.86 -1.28 -11.46
C ARG A 141 -13.61 -0.42 -11.43
N VAL A 142 -12.47 -1.02 -11.09
CA VAL A 142 -11.15 -0.36 -11.14
C VAL A 142 -10.78 0.09 -12.55
N CYS A 143 -11.04 -0.76 -13.56
CA CYS A 143 -10.83 -0.39 -14.96
C CYS A 143 -11.75 0.75 -15.43
N GLU A 144 -13.04 0.70 -15.06
CA GLU A 144 -14.01 1.77 -15.38
C GLU A 144 -13.62 3.13 -14.77
N LEU A 145 -13.01 3.10 -13.58
CA LEU A 145 -12.54 4.30 -12.88
C LEU A 145 -11.16 4.77 -13.32
N ASP A 146 -10.58 4.13 -14.34
CA ASP A 146 -9.23 4.42 -14.83
C ASP A 146 -8.19 4.40 -13.70
N LEU A 147 -8.13 3.27 -12.97
CA LEU A 147 -7.19 3.06 -11.88
C LEU A 147 -6.14 2.01 -12.25
N GLU A 148 -4.97 2.05 -11.62
CA GLU A 148 -3.80 1.20 -11.96
C GLU A 148 -4.09 -0.31 -11.86
N GLY A 149 -4.95 -0.73 -10.92
CA GLY A 149 -5.25 -2.13 -10.69
C GLY A 149 -5.60 -2.43 -9.23
N ILE A 150 -5.55 -3.72 -8.90
CA ILE A 150 -5.82 -4.21 -7.54
C ILE A 150 -4.67 -5.07 -7.03
N VAL A 151 -4.58 -5.22 -5.71
CA VAL A 151 -3.69 -6.19 -5.06
C VAL A 151 -4.52 -7.27 -4.41
N ALA A 152 -4.44 -8.48 -4.96
CA ALA A 152 -5.04 -9.66 -4.36
C ALA A 152 -4.11 -10.24 -3.30
N LYS A 153 -4.64 -10.57 -2.12
CA LYS A 153 -3.85 -11.09 -1.00
C LYS A 153 -4.52 -12.31 -0.40
N ASN A 154 -3.75 -13.36 -0.12
CA ASN A 154 -4.26 -14.51 0.60
C ASN A 154 -4.51 -14.13 2.08
N ARG A 155 -5.78 -14.11 2.49
CA ARG A 155 -6.19 -13.71 3.86
C ARG A 155 -5.68 -14.62 4.97
N HIS A 156 -5.32 -15.86 4.63
CA HIS A 156 -4.86 -16.86 5.61
C HIS A 156 -3.33 -16.99 5.65
N ALA A 157 -2.62 -16.27 4.78
CA ALA A 157 -1.17 -16.38 4.71
C ALA A 157 -0.45 -15.51 5.75
N PRO A 158 0.72 -15.94 6.20
CA PRO A 158 1.65 -15.10 6.95
C PRO A 158 2.19 -13.97 6.06
N TYR A 159 2.93 -13.05 6.67
CA TYR A 159 3.68 -12.03 5.95
C TYR A 159 4.96 -12.63 5.38
N VAL A 160 5.09 -12.64 4.05
CA VAL A 160 6.25 -13.20 3.35
C VAL A 160 7.04 -12.05 2.72
N THR A 161 8.34 -12.00 3.00
CA THR A 161 9.27 -11.01 2.44
C THR A 161 9.90 -11.50 1.13
N GLU A 162 10.00 -12.82 0.98
CA GLU A 162 10.60 -13.46 -0.19
C GLU A 162 9.66 -13.40 -1.38
N ARG A 163 10.20 -12.95 -2.51
CA ARG A 163 9.42 -12.70 -3.72
C ARG A 163 8.81 -13.96 -4.31
N GLU A 164 9.56 -15.05 -4.29
CA GLU A 164 9.16 -16.33 -4.88
C GLU A 164 8.01 -17.01 -4.12
N GLN A 165 7.86 -16.67 -2.83
CA GLN A 165 6.81 -17.19 -1.97
C GLN A 165 5.69 -16.17 -1.74
N SER A 166 5.65 -15.10 -2.55
CA SER A 166 4.68 -14.03 -2.36
C SER A 166 3.24 -14.54 -2.41
N THR A 167 2.48 -14.18 -1.39
CA THR A 167 1.03 -14.43 -1.28
C THR A 167 0.20 -13.22 -1.72
N TRP A 168 0.86 -12.24 -2.34
CA TRP A 168 0.27 -11.00 -2.84
C TRP A 168 0.48 -10.88 -4.34
N PHE A 169 -0.60 -10.61 -5.07
CA PHE A 169 -0.61 -10.56 -6.53
C PHE A 169 -1.13 -9.19 -6.98
N LYS A 170 -0.29 -8.44 -7.70
CA LYS A 170 -0.72 -7.18 -8.33
C LYS A 170 -1.35 -7.49 -9.69
N ILE A 171 -2.65 -7.19 -9.82
CA ILE A 171 -3.42 -7.34 -11.04
C ILE A 171 -3.59 -5.95 -11.64
N ARG A 172 -2.94 -5.70 -12.78
CA ARG A 172 -2.86 -4.39 -13.41
C ARG A 172 -3.98 -4.17 -14.42
N ASN A 173 -4.50 -2.96 -14.46
CA ASN A 173 -5.33 -2.47 -15.55
C ASN A 173 -4.43 -2.11 -16.75
N LYS A 174 -4.49 -2.88 -17.82
CA LYS A 174 -3.68 -2.64 -19.04
C LYS A 174 -4.07 -1.34 -19.76
N GLY A 175 -5.31 -0.85 -19.57
CA GLY A 175 -5.83 0.38 -20.17
C GLY A 175 -5.63 1.64 -19.33
N TYR A 176 -4.86 1.55 -18.23
CA TYR A 176 -4.68 2.68 -17.32
C TYR A 176 -3.97 3.87 -17.99
N SER A 177 -4.68 5.02 -18.07
CA SER A 177 -4.22 6.18 -18.84
C SER A 177 -2.93 6.83 -18.33
N GLN A 178 -2.64 6.77 -17.04
CA GLN A 178 -1.44 7.36 -16.44
C GLN A 178 -0.19 6.47 -16.56
N MET A 179 -0.28 5.29 -17.18
CA MET A 179 0.89 4.47 -17.53
C MET A 179 1.77 5.15 -18.57
N VAL A 180 1.16 5.95 -19.47
CA VAL A 180 1.87 6.69 -20.54
C VAL A 180 2.76 7.77 -19.90
N GLY A 181 4.08 7.67 -20.15
CA GLY A 181 5.10 8.58 -19.58
C GLY A 181 5.68 8.15 -18.23
N ARG A 182 5.18 7.08 -17.62
CA ARG A 182 5.74 6.55 -16.37
C ARG A 182 7.05 5.81 -16.59
N GLU A 183 7.19 5.11 -17.70
CA GLU A 183 8.42 4.40 -18.10
C GLU A 183 9.58 5.37 -18.25
N GLU A 184 9.36 6.54 -18.85
CA GLU A 184 10.39 7.59 -19.01
C GLU A 184 10.85 8.19 -17.66
N LEU A 185 9.96 8.27 -16.66
CA LEU A 185 10.32 8.77 -15.33
C LEU A 185 11.17 7.76 -14.55
N PHE A 186 10.90 6.46 -14.70
CA PHE A 186 11.68 5.40 -14.06
C PHE A 186 12.99 5.09 -14.80
N GLU A 187 13.11 5.41 -16.09
CA GLU A 187 14.40 5.29 -16.81
C GLU A 187 15.44 6.27 -16.33
N ARG A 188 15.04 7.46 -15.91
CA ARG A 188 15.93 8.46 -15.31
C ARG A 188 16.44 8.04 -13.92
N ASP A 189 15.64 7.32 -13.14
CA ASP A 189 16.03 6.85 -11.80
C ASP A 189 16.79 5.52 -11.82
N ARG A 190 16.75 4.74 -12.91
CA ARG A 190 17.50 3.47 -13.04
C ARG A 190 19.02 3.62 -13.02
N HIS A 191 19.52 4.82 -13.19
CA HIS A 191 20.96 5.09 -13.09
C HIS A 191 21.45 5.27 -11.64
N SER A 192 20.54 5.29 -10.66
CA SER A 192 20.88 5.47 -9.25
C SER A 192 20.51 4.31 -8.31
N GLU A 193 19.61 3.36 -8.69
CA GLU A 193 19.31 2.18 -7.86
C GLU A 193 18.71 1.02 -8.67
N PRO A 194 19.09 -0.26 -8.39
CA PRO A 194 18.47 -1.41 -9.02
C PRO A 194 17.04 -1.60 -8.50
N VAL A 195 16.07 -1.29 -9.33
CA VAL A 195 14.64 -1.56 -9.06
C VAL A 195 14.41 -3.07 -9.14
N LEU A 196 14.27 -3.74 -8.00
CA LEU A 196 13.77 -5.10 -7.94
C LEU A 196 12.29 -5.11 -8.38
N GLY A 197 12.10 -5.38 -9.67
CA GLY A 197 10.80 -5.41 -10.31
C GLY A 197 9.87 -6.47 -9.70
N TRP A 198 8.60 -6.18 -9.56
CA TRP A 198 7.54 -7.12 -9.22
C TRP A 198 7.26 -8.02 -10.44
N HIS A 199 7.16 -9.34 -10.25
CA HIS A 199 6.69 -10.20 -11.32
C HIS A 199 5.21 -9.93 -11.59
N SER A 200 4.92 -9.60 -12.86
CA SER A 200 3.55 -9.62 -13.38
C SER A 200 3.15 -11.08 -13.54
N CYS A 201 2.22 -11.55 -12.73
CA CYS A 201 1.52 -12.78 -13.05
C CYS A 201 0.46 -12.39 -14.09
N GLU A 202 0.71 -12.73 -15.35
CA GLU A 202 -0.30 -12.66 -16.40
C GLU A 202 -1.28 -13.81 -16.18
N LEU A 203 -2.31 -13.58 -15.39
CA LEU A 203 -3.50 -14.39 -15.47
C LEU A 203 -4.24 -13.98 -16.75
N ALA A 204 -3.99 -14.72 -17.82
CA ALA A 204 -4.84 -14.72 -18.99
C ALA A 204 -6.27 -14.99 -18.52
N CYS A 205 -7.20 -14.10 -18.88
CA CYS A 205 -8.63 -14.41 -18.83
C CYS A 205 -8.88 -15.55 -19.86
N ALA A 206 -8.73 -16.79 -19.42
CA ALA A 206 -9.30 -17.93 -20.17
C ALA A 206 -10.81 -17.80 -20.02
N GLY A 207 -11.48 -17.65 -21.17
CA GLY A 207 -12.93 -17.58 -21.26
C GLY A 207 -13.57 -18.77 -20.56
N VAL A 208 -14.58 -18.47 -19.78
CA VAL A 208 -15.58 -19.48 -19.39
C VAL A 208 -16.70 -19.35 -20.42
N GLU A 209 -16.57 -20.11 -21.50
CA GLU A 209 -17.70 -20.57 -22.28
C GLU A 209 -18.12 -21.93 -21.67
N GLY A 210 -19.41 -22.08 -21.38
CA GLY A 210 -20.06 -23.30 -20.94
C GLY A 210 -20.93 -23.12 -19.72
#